data_436a9cc4490bfb6a191f361cc5166157
#
_entry.id   436a9cc4490bfb6a191f361cc5166157
#
_cell.length_a   1.000
_cell.length_b   1.000
_cell.length_c   1.000
_cell.angle_alpha   90.00
_cell.angle_beta   90.00
_cell.angle_gamma   90.00
#
_symmetry.space_group_name_H-M   'P 1'
#
loop_
_entity.id
_entity.type
_entity.pdbx_description
1 polymer ?
#
loop_
_entity_poly.entity_id
_entity_poly.type
_entity_poly.pdbx_seq_one_letter_code
_entity_poly.pdbx_strand_id
1 'polypeptide(L)'
;CKGENIDIKKISPNFILSVIDRWKNNGWYPENVKIKSKDIFEKSILNLYKIYQAKLVGLNACDFGDLILHCVKIFENNEDIRKIYSKNFKYVLVDEYQDTNKIQSKWLNYLSSENKNICCVGDDDQSIYSWRGAEIKNFLSFDKVYPDCKIFRLEQNYRSTKNILDSASF
;
A
#
# COMPACT_ATOMS: atom_id res chain seq x y z
N CYS A 1 -16.35 -18.70 -5.44
CA CYS A 1 -17.11 -18.47 -6.69
C CYS A 1 -18.12 -19.60 -6.97
N LYS A 2 -17.70 -20.87 -6.95
CA LYS A 2 -18.62 -22.01 -7.26
C LYS A 2 -19.81 -22.08 -6.28
N GLY A 3 -19.63 -21.75 -5.00
CA GLY A 3 -20.70 -21.77 -3.98
C GLY A 3 -21.66 -20.59 -4.05
N GLU A 4 -21.32 -19.51 -4.76
CA GLU A 4 -22.09 -18.27 -4.83
C GLU A 4 -22.74 -18.03 -6.20
N ASN A 5 -22.85 -19.09 -7.05
CA ASN A 5 -23.45 -19.02 -8.40
C ASN A 5 -22.86 -17.93 -9.31
N ILE A 6 -21.60 -17.55 -9.09
CA ILE A 6 -20.94 -16.59 -9.96
C ILE A 6 -20.41 -17.33 -11.19
N ASP A 7 -20.80 -16.83 -12.35
CA ASP A 7 -20.36 -17.37 -13.63
C ASP A 7 -18.85 -17.11 -13.83
N ILE A 8 -18.04 -18.12 -13.48
CA ILE A 8 -16.58 -18.07 -13.58
C ILE A 8 -16.11 -17.82 -15.03
N LYS A 9 -16.95 -18.13 -16.02
CA LYS A 9 -16.65 -17.84 -17.43
C LYS A 9 -16.71 -16.35 -17.74
N LYS A 10 -17.49 -15.57 -16.97
CA LYS A 10 -17.60 -14.13 -17.13
C LYS A 10 -16.61 -13.35 -16.27
N ILE A 11 -16.22 -13.87 -15.09
CA ILE A 11 -15.35 -13.19 -14.16
C ILE A 11 -14.32 -14.17 -13.63
N SER A 12 -13.05 -13.95 -13.99
CA SER A 12 -11.98 -14.83 -13.51
C SER A 12 -11.73 -14.64 -12.01
N PRO A 13 -11.41 -15.71 -11.27
CA PRO A 13 -11.00 -15.61 -9.85
C PRO A 13 -9.82 -14.66 -9.63
N ASN A 14 -8.86 -14.63 -10.55
CA ASN A 14 -7.70 -13.73 -10.48
C ASN A 14 -8.10 -12.26 -10.55
N PHE A 15 -9.11 -11.93 -11.36
CA PHE A 15 -9.64 -10.56 -11.41
C PHE A 15 -10.28 -10.17 -10.07
N ILE A 16 -11.07 -11.07 -9.45
CA ILE A 16 -11.67 -10.82 -8.13
C ILE A 16 -10.59 -10.60 -7.08
N LEU A 17 -9.57 -11.45 -7.07
CA LEU A 17 -8.44 -11.30 -6.15
C LEU A 17 -7.70 -10.00 -6.36
N SER A 18 -7.48 -9.55 -7.60
CA SER A 18 -6.82 -8.26 -7.88
C SER A 18 -7.64 -7.06 -7.38
N VAL A 19 -8.98 -7.14 -7.42
CA VAL A 19 -9.84 -6.10 -6.85
C VAL A 19 -9.76 -6.09 -5.33
N ILE A 20 -9.79 -7.28 -4.69
CA ILE A 20 -9.66 -7.40 -3.24
C ILE A 20 -8.29 -6.87 -2.80
N ASP A 21 -7.21 -7.25 -3.48
CA ASP A 21 -5.86 -6.77 -3.21
C ASP A 21 -5.77 -5.24 -3.32
N ARG A 22 -6.35 -4.66 -4.37
CA ARG A 22 -6.44 -3.20 -4.52
C ARG A 22 -7.18 -2.54 -3.35
N TRP A 23 -8.27 -3.14 -2.84
CA TRP A 23 -8.96 -2.62 -1.67
C TRP A 23 -8.09 -2.71 -0.42
N LYS A 24 -7.37 -3.83 -0.20
CA LYS A 24 -6.42 -3.98 0.90
C LYS A 24 -5.27 -2.97 0.82
N ASN A 25 -4.73 -2.74 -0.38
CA ASN A 25 -3.68 -1.74 -0.63
C ASN A 25 -4.14 -0.30 -0.34
N ASN A 26 -5.45 -0.04 -0.41
CA ASN A 26 -6.07 1.21 0.04
C ASN A 26 -6.40 1.24 1.54
N GLY A 27 -6.17 0.17 2.28
CA GLY A 27 -6.49 0.07 3.70
C GLY A 27 -7.96 -0.25 3.98
N TRP A 28 -8.68 -0.85 3.02
CA TRP A 28 -10.11 -1.12 3.17
C TRP A 28 -10.37 -2.58 3.51
N TYR A 29 -10.94 -2.80 4.70
CA TYR A 29 -11.62 -4.04 5.04
C TYR A 29 -12.99 -4.12 4.34
N PRO A 30 -13.63 -5.30 4.28
CA PRO A 30 -14.95 -5.44 3.64
C PRO A 30 -15.98 -4.44 4.15
N GLU A 31 -15.96 -4.08 5.41
CA GLU A 31 -16.87 -3.12 6.04
C GLU A 31 -16.58 -1.66 5.67
N ASN A 32 -15.37 -1.35 5.21
CA ASN A 32 -14.94 0.00 4.86
C ASN A 32 -15.04 0.30 3.35
N VAL A 33 -15.30 -0.73 2.53
CA VAL A 33 -15.42 -0.55 1.08
C VAL A 33 -16.67 0.27 0.75
N LYS A 34 -16.46 1.42 0.12
CA LYS A 34 -17.56 2.29 -0.34
C LYS A 34 -17.88 1.98 -1.80
N ILE A 35 -19.02 1.36 -2.02
CA ILE A 35 -19.54 1.06 -3.36
C ILE A 35 -20.50 2.15 -3.82
N LYS A 36 -20.37 2.55 -5.08
CA LYS A 36 -21.43 3.38 -5.71
C LYS A 36 -22.71 2.56 -5.79
N SER A 37 -23.80 3.07 -5.26
CA SER A 37 -25.03 2.34 -4.95
C SER A 37 -25.68 1.56 -6.11
N LYS A 38 -25.30 1.83 -7.37
CA LYS A 38 -25.84 1.20 -8.58
C LYS A 38 -24.94 0.10 -9.18
N ASP A 39 -23.72 -0.12 -8.66
CA ASP A 39 -22.81 -1.11 -9.23
C ASP A 39 -23.07 -2.49 -8.61
N ILE A 40 -23.88 -3.30 -9.31
CA ILE A 40 -24.22 -4.67 -8.91
C ILE A 40 -22.97 -5.56 -8.92
N PHE A 41 -22.02 -5.28 -9.82
CA PHE A 41 -20.81 -6.05 -9.96
C PHE A 41 -19.86 -5.85 -8.78
N GLU A 42 -19.58 -4.59 -8.40
CA GLU A 42 -18.77 -4.29 -7.20
C GLU A 42 -19.41 -4.87 -5.93
N LYS A 43 -20.75 -4.85 -5.83
CA LYS A 43 -21.47 -5.50 -4.70
C LYS A 43 -21.20 -6.99 -4.62
N SER A 44 -21.17 -7.67 -5.76
CA SER A 44 -20.88 -9.12 -5.81
C SER A 44 -19.45 -9.40 -5.37
N ILE A 45 -18.48 -8.59 -5.82
CA ILE A 45 -17.08 -8.72 -5.39
C ILE A 45 -16.92 -8.42 -3.89
N LEU A 46 -17.63 -7.42 -3.36
CA LEU A 46 -17.62 -7.13 -1.93
C LEU A 46 -18.15 -8.31 -1.11
N ASN A 47 -19.23 -8.96 -1.57
CA ASN A 47 -19.74 -10.15 -0.89
C ASN A 47 -18.69 -11.28 -0.90
N LEU A 48 -18.03 -11.50 -2.04
CA LEU A 48 -16.92 -12.46 -2.12
C LEU A 48 -15.75 -12.09 -1.21
N TYR A 49 -15.43 -10.81 -1.07
CA TYR A 49 -14.39 -10.35 -0.16
C TYR A 49 -14.73 -10.69 1.30
N LYS A 50 -15.98 -10.48 1.72
CA LYS A 50 -16.46 -10.89 3.06
C LYS A 50 -16.28 -12.39 3.29
N ILE A 51 -16.72 -13.22 2.34
CA ILE A 51 -16.60 -14.68 2.42
C ILE A 51 -15.13 -15.12 2.42
N TYR A 52 -14.31 -14.50 1.57
CA TYR A 52 -12.88 -14.76 1.47
C TYR A 52 -12.18 -14.47 2.81
N GLN A 53 -12.44 -13.30 3.39
CA GLN A 53 -11.85 -12.89 4.66
C GLN A 53 -12.31 -13.78 5.82
N ALA A 54 -13.59 -14.12 5.89
CA ALA A 54 -14.12 -15.06 6.88
C ALA A 54 -13.46 -16.45 6.77
N LYS A 55 -13.18 -16.90 5.54
CA LYS A 55 -12.49 -18.17 5.31
C LYS A 55 -11.04 -18.13 5.75
N LEU A 56 -10.31 -17.04 5.50
CA LEU A 56 -8.93 -16.86 5.98
C LEU A 56 -8.89 -16.91 7.51
N VAL A 57 -9.80 -16.21 8.19
CA VAL A 57 -9.92 -16.26 9.67
C VAL A 57 -10.18 -17.67 10.14
N GLY A 58 -11.14 -18.41 9.53
CA GLY A 58 -11.45 -19.79 9.90
C GLY A 58 -10.30 -20.78 9.67
N LEU A 59 -9.38 -20.47 8.78
CA LEU A 59 -8.17 -21.24 8.52
C LEU A 59 -6.96 -20.78 9.36
N ASN A 60 -7.13 -19.77 10.21
CA ASN A 60 -6.06 -19.08 10.94
C ASN A 60 -4.92 -18.64 9.98
N ALA A 61 -5.29 -18.08 8.84
CA ALA A 61 -4.40 -17.65 7.77
C ALA A 61 -4.63 -16.20 7.39
N CYS A 62 -3.63 -15.59 6.75
CA CYS A 62 -3.73 -14.28 6.12
C CYS A 62 -3.04 -14.32 4.75
N ASP A 63 -3.46 -13.48 3.83
CA ASP A 63 -2.73 -13.24 2.59
C ASP A 63 -1.72 -12.09 2.75
N PHE A 64 -0.92 -11.82 1.71
CA PHE A 64 0.10 -10.77 1.77
C PHE A 64 -0.48 -9.37 2.02
N GLY A 65 -1.65 -9.07 1.48
CA GLY A 65 -2.32 -7.79 1.71
C GLY A 65 -2.77 -7.64 3.17
N ASP A 66 -3.17 -8.74 3.82
CA ASP A 66 -3.58 -8.74 5.22
C ASP A 66 -2.42 -8.42 6.16
N LEU A 67 -1.19 -8.78 5.83
CA LEU A 67 -0.04 -8.57 6.73
C LEU A 67 0.09 -7.10 7.15
N ILE A 68 0.11 -6.19 6.19
CA ILE A 68 0.19 -4.75 6.48
C ILE A 68 -1.15 -4.21 6.97
N LEU A 69 -2.27 -4.66 6.36
CA LEU A 69 -3.60 -4.21 6.72
C LEU A 69 -3.90 -4.47 8.21
N HIS A 70 -3.57 -5.66 8.71
CA HIS A 70 -3.77 -6.02 10.13
C HIS A 70 -2.81 -5.26 11.05
N CYS A 71 -1.54 -5.07 10.66
CA CYS A 71 -0.62 -4.24 11.43
C CYS A 71 -1.14 -2.82 11.60
N VAL A 72 -1.62 -2.20 10.51
CA VAL A 72 -2.21 -0.85 10.55
C VAL A 72 -3.43 -0.83 11.47
N LYS A 73 -4.33 -1.81 11.39
CA LYS A 73 -5.51 -1.89 12.25
C LYS A 73 -5.15 -2.05 13.72
N ILE A 74 -4.13 -2.84 14.04
CA ILE A 74 -3.62 -2.99 15.42
C ILE A 74 -3.14 -1.63 15.93
N PHE A 75 -2.36 -0.90 15.13
CA PHE A 75 -1.84 0.42 15.52
C PHE A 75 -2.92 1.50 15.63
N GLU A 76 -4.00 1.40 14.85
CA GLU A 76 -5.16 2.30 14.96
C GLU A 76 -5.94 2.09 16.26
N ASN A 77 -6.12 0.83 16.64
CA ASN A 77 -6.97 0.47 17.76
C ASN A 77 -6.22 0.36 19.09
N ASN A 78 -4.88 0.32 19.08
CA ASN A 78 -4.05 0.11 20.27
C ASN A 78 -2.89 1.09 20.29
N GLU A 79 -3.13 2.25 20.89
CA GLU A 79 -2.12 3.31 20.99
C GLU A 79 -0.85 2.87 21.72
N ASP A 80 -0.98 2.09 22.78
CA ASP A 80 0.15 1.58 23.56
C ASP A 80 1.05 0.69 22.72
N ILE A 81 0.46 -0.23 21.93
CA ILE A 81 1.21 -1.09 21.00
C ILE A 81 1.93 -0.23 19.97
N ARG A 82 1.23 0.72 19.37
CA ARG A 82 1.82 1.66 18.40
C ARG A 82 3.02 2.40 18.99
N LYS A 83 2.89 2.94 20.21
CA LYS A 83 3.98 3.65 20.91
C LYS A 83 5.17 2.75 21.18
N ILE A 84 4.96 1.49 21.59
CA ILE A 84 6.04 0.53 21.82
C ILE A 84 6.85 0.34 20.54
N TYR A 85 6.19 0.03 19.41
CA TYR A 85 6.89 -0.19 18.14
C TYR A 85 7.55 1.08 17.61
N SER A 86 6.86 2.21 17.64
CA SER A 86 7.40 3.49 17.18
C SER A 86 8.63 3.95 18.01
N LYS A 87 8.68 3.65 19.31
CA LYS A 87 9.86 3.93 20.16
C LYS A 87 11.03 2.97 19.88
N ASN A 88 10.72 1.72 19.54
CA ASN A 88 11.76 0.72 19.24
C ASN A 88 12.49 1.02 17.93
N PHE A 89 11.79 1.56 16.92
CA PHE A 89 12.38 1.96 15.65
C PHE A 89 12.89 3.40 15.73
N LYS A 90 14.13 3.58 16.21
CA LYS A 90 14.76 4.90 16.33
C LYS A 90 15.00 5.58 14.99
N TYR A 91 15.23 4.80 13.94
CA TYR A 91 15.45 5.24 12.56
C TYR A 91 14.64 4.35 11.63
N VAL A 92 13.95 4.95 10.68
CA VAL A 92 13.20 4.27 9.62
C VAL A 92 13.81 4.69 8.29
N LEU A 93 14.36 3.74 7.55
CA LEU A 93 14.97 3.98 6.24
C LEU A 93 14.10 3.26 5.22
N VAL A 94 13.64 3.98 4.22
CA VAL A 94 12.75 3.47 3.18
C VAL A 94 13.40 3.72 1.83
N ASP A 95 13.59 2.64 1.09
CA ASP A 95 14.05 2.70 -0.30
C ASP A 95 12.87 2.55 -1.26
N GLU A 96 13.03 3.03 -2.50
CA GLU A 96 12.01 2.97 -3.55
C GLU A 96 10.64 3.51 -3.09
N TYR A 97 10.65 4.63 -2.36
CA TYR A 97 9.44 5.17 -1.74
C TYR A 97 8.34 5.54 -2.73
N GLN A 98 8.69 5.84 -4.01
CA GLN A 98 7.73 6.09 -5.09
C GLN A 98 6.83 4.88 -5.38
N ASP A 99 7.26 3.66 -5.03
CA ASP A 99 6.53 2.42 -5.26
C ASP A 99 5.61 2.03 -4.10
N THR A 100 5.55 2.87 -3.06
CA THR A 100 4.69 2.60 -1.89
C THR A 100 3.22 2.85 -2.22
N ASN A 101 2.37 1.94 -1.74
CA ASN A 101 0.92 2.12 -1.76
C ASN A 101 0.43 2.87 -0.51
N LYS A 102 -0.86 3.18 -0.49
CA LYS A 102 -1.47 3.98 0.57
C LYS A 102 -1.36 3.34 1.97
N ILE A 103 -1.58 2.03 2.08
CA ILE A 103 -1.52 1.36 3.38
C ILE A 103 -0.07 1.24 3.89
N GLN A 104 0.91 1.07 2.98
CA GLN A 104 2.33 1.07 3.33
C GLN A 104 2.77 2.44 3.85
N SER A 105 2.42 3.52 3.15
CA SER A 105 2.69 4.87 3.63
C SER A 105 2.08 5.14 5.01
N LYS A 106 0.83 4.70 5.23
CA LYS A 106 0.17 4.82 6.53
C LYS A 106 0.88 4.04 7.64
N TRP A 107 1.33 2.83 7.34
CA TRP A 107 2.09 1.99 8.27
C TRP A 107 3.42 2.65 8.65
N LEU A 108 4.16 3.20 7.67
CA LEU A 108 5.41 3.94 7.90
C LEU A 108 5.19 5.17 8.79
N ASN A 109 4.10 5.90 8.59
CA ASN A 109 3.75 7.05 9.44
C ASN A 109 3.51 6.64 10.89
N TYR A 110 2.93 5.46 11.14
CA TYR A 110 2.78 4.95 12.50
C TYR A 110 4.11 4.53 13.11
N LEU A 111 4.99 3.87 12.36
CA LEU A 111 6.31 3.47 12.85
C LEU A 111 7.21 4.66 13.19
N SER A 112 7.09 5.77 12.47
CA SER A 112 7.89 6.98 12.68
C SER A 112 7.24 8.01 13.59
N SER A 113 6.05 7.73 14.15
CA SER A 113 5.22 8.75 14.83
C SER A 113 5.87 9.38 16.06
N GLU A 114 6.65 8.63 16.85
CA GLU A 114 7.28 9.12 18.08
C GLU A 114 8.62 9.82 17.80
N ASN A 115 9.47 9.18 17.00
CA ASN A 115 10.85 9.67 16.79
C ASN A 115 10.98 10.61 15.60
N LYS A 116 10.06 10.55 14.63
CA LYS A 116 10.08 11.29 13.36
C LYS A 116 11.37 11.13 12.53
N ASN A 117 12.22 10.17 12.88
CA ASN A 117 13.48 9.89 12.21
C ASN A 117 13.23 8.95 11.03
N ILE A 118 12.66 9.48 9.98
CA ILE A 118 12.40 8.75 8.73
C ILE A 118 13.23 9.35 7.59
N CYS A 119 13.88 8.49 6.82
CA CYS A 119 14.58 8.86 5.60
C CYS A 119 14.00 8.02 4.45
N CYS A 120 13.43 8.68 3.46
CA CYS A 120 12.88 8.05 2.28
C CYS A 120 13.74 8.39 1.07
N VAL A 121 14.14 7.37 0.33
CA VAL A 121 14.85 7.47 -0.93
C VAL A 121 13.94 7.01 -2.04
N GLY A 122 13.97 7.69 -3.17
CA GLY A 122 13.15 7.34 -4.32
C GLY A 122 13.45 8.22 -5.52
N ASP A 123 12.85 7.85 -6.63
CA ASP A 123 12.95 8.53 -7.91
C ASP A 123 11.58 8.49 -8.59
N ASP A 124 10.99 9.66 -8.81
CA ASP A 124 9.66 9.78 -9.40
C ASP A 124 9.64 9.33 -10.88
N ASP A 125 10.73 9.48 -11.60
CA ASP A 125 10.87 8.99 -12.98
C ASP A 125 10.87 7.45 -13.06
N GLN A 126 11.20 6.75 -11.95
CA GLN A 126 11.16 5.30 -11.85
C GLN A 126 9.82 4.75 -11.34
N SER A 127 8.79 5.57 -11.14
CA SER A 127 7.48 5.15 -10.67
C SER A 127 6.68 4.40 -11.74
N ILE A 128 6.91 3.10 -11.87
CA ILE A 128 6.27 2.23 -12.88
C ILE A 128 5.27 1.22 -12.30
N TYR A 129 5.01 1.23 -10.98
CA TYR A 129 4.17 0.26 -10.29
C TYR A 129 2.78 0.78 -9.89
N SER A 130 2.27 1.83 -10.55
CA SER A 130 0.91 2.34 -10.33
C SER A 130 -0.17 1.27 -10.53
N TRP A 131 0.04 0.34 -11.47
CA TRP A 131 -0.84 -0.80 -11.72
C TRP A 131 -0.88 -1.81 -10.56
N ARG A 132 0.13 -1.83 -9.68
CA ARG A 132 0.18 -2.59 -8.43
C ARG A 132 -0.37 -1.81 -7.24
N GLY A 133 -0.86 -0.59 -7.44
CA GLY A 133 -1.39 0.26 -6.40
C GLY A 133 -0.39 1.23 -5.76
N ALA A 134 0.82 1.37 -6.35
CA ALA A 134 1.75 2.42 -5.95
C ALA A 134 1.13 3.80 -6.18
N GLU A 135 1.32 4.70 -5.22
CA GLU A 135 0.83 6.08 -5.30
C GLU A 135 2.01 7.06 -5.26
N ILE A 136 2.44 7.52 -6.42
CA ILE A 136 3.52 8.53 -6.56
C ILE A 136 3.25 9.78 -5.71
N LYS A 137 1.99 10.08 -5.40
CA LYS A 137 1.61 11.18 -4.51
C LYS A 137 2.22 11.08 -3.12
N ASN A 138 2.44 9.84 -2.61
CA ASN A 138 3.10 9.64 -1.32
C ASN A 138 4.50 10.26 -1.34
N PHE A 139 5.23 10.07 -2.43
CA PHE A 139 6.57 10.61 -2.64
C PHE A 139 6.54 12.13 -2.85
N LEU A 140 5.73 12.60 -3.81
CA LEU A 140 5.65 14.02 -4.19
C LEU A 140 5.05 14.94 -3.11
N SER A 141 4.36 14.40 -2.11
CA SER A 141 3.79 15.16 -1.01
C SER A 141 4.40 14.82 0.34
N PHE A 142 5.60 14.25 0.36
CA PHE A 142 6.29 13.85 1.58
C PHE A 142 6.50 15.04 2.54
N ASP A 143 6.87 16.21 2.00
CA ASP A 143 7.04 17.46 2.72
C ASP A 143 5.77 17.95 3.43
N LYS A 144 4.58 17.61 2.91
CA LYS A 144 3.30 17.94 3.55
C LYS A 144 3.01 17.08 4.77
N VAL A 145 3.49 15.84 4.75
CA VAL A 145 3.36 14.89 5.87
C VAL A 145 4.44 15.13 6.92
N TYR A 146 5.65 15.54 6.48
CA TYR A 146 6.80 15.82 7.30
C TYR A 146 7.33 17.24 7.00
N PRO A 147 6.71 18.30 7.55
CA PRO A 147 7.03 19.69 7.19
C PRO A 147 8.48 20.11 7.48
N ASP A 148 9.13 19.44 8.44
CA ASP A 148 10.52 19.72 8.82
C ASP A 148 11.54 18.87 8.05
N CYS A 149 11.11 18.12 7.02
CA CYS A 149 12.00 17.27 6.26
C CYS A 149 13.01 18.09 5.45
N LYS A 150 14.21 17.52 5.31
CA LYS A 150 15.24 18.07 4.41
C LYS A 150 15.25 17.24 3.13
N ILE A 151 15.20 17.92 1.99
CA ILE A 151 15.24 17.29 0.67
C ILE A 151 16.64 17.43 0.11
N PHE A 152 17.23 16.28 -0.25
CA PHE A 152 18.52 16.20 -0.94
C PHE A 152 18.32 15.59 -2.32
N ARG A 153 18.93 16.18 -3.35
CA ARG A 153 18.92 15.64 -4.70
C ARG A 153 20.29 15.06 -5.00
N LEU A 154 20.29 13.80 -5.46
CA LEU A 154 21.49 13.09 -5.89
C LEU A 154 21.55 13.15 -7.42
N GLU A 155 22.26 14.13 -7.96
CA GLU A 155 22.28 14.40 -9.41
C GLU A 155 23.34 13.58 -10.15
N GLN A 156 24.39 13.11 -9.46
CA GLN A 156 25.46 12.33 -10.05
C GLN A 156 25.03 10.87 -10.27
N ASN A 157 24.97 10.43 -11.51
CA ASN A 157 24.73 9.04 -11.86
C ASN A 157 26.05 8.27 -11.94
N TYR A 158 26.14 7.17 -11.19
CA TYR A 158 27.31 6.28 -11.16
C TYR A 158 27.05 4.92 -11.84
N ARG A 159 25.81 4.67 -12.29
CA ARG A 159 25.38 3.40 -12.87
C ARG A 159 25.58 3.36 -14.38
N SER A 160 25.25 4.45 -15.08
CA SER A 160 25.21 4.52 -16.53
C SER A 160 26.21 5.52 -17.09
N THR A 161 26.70 5.26 -18.29
CA THR A 161 27.56 6.20 -19.02
C THR A 161 26.77 7.42 -19.50
N LYS A 162 27.46 8.53 -19.73
CA LYS A 162 26.85 9.77 -20.19
C LYS A 162 26.00 9.58 -21.47
N ASN A 163 26.48 8.78 -22.43
CA ASN A 163 25.75 8.53 -23.67
C ASN A 163 24.38 7.86 -23.45
N ILE A 164 24.28 6.96 -22.47
CA ILE A 164 23.01 6.33 -22.10
C ILE A 164 22.08 7.35 -21.45
N LEU A 165 22.61 8.18 -20.55
CA LEU A 165 21.83 9.20 -19.87
C LEU A 165 21.30 10.25 -20.85
N ASP A 166 22.17 10.76 -21.73
CA ASP A 166 21.78 11.74 -22.74
C ASP A 166 20.68 11.18 -23.68
N SER A 167 20.76 9.87 -24.02
CA SER A 167 19.73 9.22 -24.85
C SER A 167 18.40 9.02 -24.12
N ALA A 168 18.39 8.88 -22.79
CA ALA A 168 17.18 8.69 -21.99
C ALA A 168 16.50 10.02 -21.60
N SER A 169 17.21 11.14 -21.71
CA SER A 169 16.72 12.48 -21.34
C SER A 169 16.04 13.21 -22.52
N PHE A 170 15.85 12.55 -23.66
CA PHE A 170 15.08 13.00 -24.81
C PHE A 170 13.67 12.42 -24.75
#